data_bb8711498b643abe9ce4a71583c6df52
#
_entry.id   bb8711498b643abe9ce4a71583c6df52
#
_cell.length_a   1.000
_cell.length_b   1.000
_cell.length_c   1.000
_cell.angle_alpha   90.00
_cell.angle_beta   90.00
_cell.angle_gamma   90.00
#
_symmetry.space_group_name_H-M   'P 1'
#
loop_
_entity.id
_entity.type
_entity.pdbx_description
1 polymer ?
#
loop_
_entity_poly.entity_id
_entity_poly.type
_entity_poly.pdbx_seq_one_letter_code
_entity_poly.pdbx_strand_id
1 'polypeptide(L)'
;MKVLIFTIMILIPVLLIRAQTADQGSAQPVESSTEAEEIIAKSENLLKGNTSEGTFKMTVVTPDYDRTLTMESWWVGNEKALIVIETPKREAGNKTLKIGNEMWMYLKNTETTIKIPPSMMLQSWNGSDFTNDDLVRESNLAKDYFQKVVGEEEIEGEPCWKIELDPKPDAPVVWGKLYYWVRKKDYLPARIEYYDEKDKLVRHMEYSKYQVFGKRKIPGEWSMINDSKPGHHTDLEIIKVKFDIKIRDSRFSFRELERGS
;
A
#
# COMPACT_ATOMS: atom_id res chain seq x y z
N MET A 1 -98.57 -11.83 17.18
CA MET A 1 -97.63 -12.24 16.14
C MET A 1 -96.28 -11.60 16.49
N LYS A 2 -95.37 -12.35 17.10
CA LYS A 2 -94.05 -11.87 17.52
C LYS A 2 -93.06 -12.25 16.46
N VAL A 3 -92.46 -11.25 15.86
CA VAL A 3 -91.38 -11.46 14.86
C VAL A 3 -90.03 -11.44 15.64
N LEU A 4 -89.36 -12.58 15.56
CA LEU A 4 -88.04 -12.80 16.18
C LEU A 4 -86.95 -12.39 15.14
N ILE A 5 -86.16 -11.32 15.43
CA ILE A 5 -85.05 -10.92 14.59
C ILE A 5 -83.80 -11.63 15.09
N PHE A 6 -83.24 -12.53 14.27
CA PHE A 6 -81.95 -13.20 14.55
C PHE A 6 -80.84 -12.30 14.05
N THR A 7 -80.06 -11.79 14.97
CA THR A 7 -78.83 -11.03 14.62
C THR A 7 -77.66 -12.01 14.43
N ILE A 8 -77.19 -12.18 13.24
CA ILE A 8 -76.02 -12.99 12.92
C ILE A 8 -74.82 -12.13 13.18
N MET A 9 -74.02 -12.49 14.22
CA MET A 9 -72.73 -11.87 14.53
C MET A 9 -71.63 -12.55 13.70
N ILE A 10 -71.17 -11.86 12.64
CA ILE A 10 -70.04 -12.33 11.83
C ILE A 10 -68.73 -12.01 12.54
N LEU A 11 -68.06 -13.05 13.07
CA LEU A 11 -66.69 -12.95 13.58
C LEU A 11 -65.71 -12.89 12.39
N ILE A 12 -65.10 -11.72 12.18
CA ILE A 12 -64.00 -11.57 11.24
C ILE A 12 -62.71 -11.90 12.03
N PRO A 13 -61.90 -12.89 11.59
CA PRO A 13 -60.62 -13.14 12.22
C PRO A 13 -59.64 -12.01 11.78
N VAL A 14 -59.18 -11.23 12.77
CA VAL A 14 -58.08 -10.27 12.56
C VAL A 14 -56.80 -11.04 12.31
N LEU A 15 -56.40 -11.13 11.05
CA LEU A 15 -55.11 -11.67 10.66
C LEU A 15 -54.03 -10.67 11.10
N LEU A 16 -53.34 -10.96 12.18
CA LEU A 16 -52.14 -10.23 12.61
C LEU A 16 -51.03 -10.48 11.58
N ILE A 17 -50.91 -9.58 10.61
CA ILE A 17 -49.73 -9.50 9.76
C ILE A 17 -48.57 -9.03 10.63
N ARG A 18 -47.76 -9.98 11.05
CA ARG A 18 -46.47 -9.71 11.67
C ARG A 18 -45.59 -9.15 10.58
N ALA A 19 -45.39 -7.81 10.55
CA ALA A 19 -44.33 -7.20 9.76
C ALA A 19 -43.01 -7.79 10.26
N GLN A 20 -42.39 -8.63 9.44
CA GLN A 20 -40.97 -8.94 9.56
C GLN A 20 -40.22 -7.65 9.30
N THR A 21 -39.77 -6.99 10.35
CA THR A 21 -38.71 -6.02 10.25
C THR A 21 -37.51 -6.73 9.64
N ALA A 22 -37.19 -6.38 8.41
CA ALA A 22 -35.92 -6.75 7.81
C ALA A 22 -34.84 -6.31 8.80
N ASP A 23 -34.13 -7.27 9.31
CA ASP A 23 -32.90 -7.08 10.05
C ASP A 23 -31.95 -6.31 9.12
N GLN A 24 -31.87 -5.00 9.31
CA GLN A 24 -30.78 -4.22 8.75
C GLN A 24 -29.55 -4.71 9.52
N GLY A 25 -28.85 -5.66 8.91
CA GLY A 25 -27.57 -6.10 9.42
C GLY A 25 -26.71 -4.87 9.66
N SER A 26 -26.66 -4.47 10.92
CA SER A 26 -25.68 -3.50 11.39
C SER A 26 -24.32 -4.14 11.08
N ALA A 27 -23.65 -3.62 10.04
CA ALA A 27 -22.25 -3.95 9.81
C ALA A 27 -21.54 -3.72 11.15
N GLN A 28 -21.05 -4.78 11.75
CA GLN A 28 -20.27 -4.66 12.98
C GLN A 28 -19.05 -3.81 12.65
N PRO A 29 -18.63 -2.90 13.53
CA PRO A 29 -17.42 -2.12 13.32
C PRO A 29 -16.27 -3.10 13.04
N VAL A 30 -15.56 -2.88 11.93
CA VAL A 30 -14.34 -3.64 11.64
C VAL A 30 -13.32 -3.22 12.69
N GLU A 31 -12.92 -4.17 13.53
CA GLU A 31 -11.89 -3.97 14.55
C GLU A 31 -10.65 -4.76 14.15
N SER A 32 -9.47 -4.19 14.39
CA SER A 32 -8.22 -4.90 14.23
C SER A 32 -8.11 -6.04 15.23
N SER A 33 -7.51 -7.17 14.81
CA SER A 33 -7.06 -8.17 15.75
C SER A 33 -5.66 -7.85 16.26
N THR A 34 -5.42 -7.96 17.55
CA THR A 34 -4.08 -7.74 18.16
C THR A 34 -3.01 -8.57 17.47
N GLU A 35 -3.31 -9.82 17.10
CA GLU A 35 -2.39 -10.69 16.37
C GLU A 35 -2.01 -10.10 15.01
N ALA A 36 -2.97 -9.62 14.21
CA ALA A 36 -2.71 -9.04 12.90
C ALA A 36 -1.87 -7.75 13.02
N GLU A 37 -2.16 -6.91 14.03
CA GLU A 37 -1.40 -5.69 14.30
C GLU A 37 0.07 -6.01 14.60
N GLU A 38 0.35 -7.01 15.43
CA GLU A 38 1.70 -7.43 15.75
C GLU A 38 2.45 -7.97 14.53
N ILE A 39 1.79 -8.79 13.69
CA ILE A 39 2.38 -9.34 12.46
C ILE A 39 2.74 -8.23 11.50
N ILE A 40 1.81 -7.28 11.23
CA ILE A 40 2.04 -6.15 10.33
C ILE A 40 3.16 -5.26 10.83
N ALA A 41 3.11 -4.83 12.09
CA ALA A 41 4.13 -3.98 12.68
C ALA A 41 5.52 -4.62 12.62
N LYS A 42 5.62 -5.93 12.85
CA LYS A 42 6.88 -6.66 12.77
C LYS A 42 7.39 -6.75 11.34
N SER A 43 6.49 -7.03 10.38
CA SER A 43 6.83 -7.07 8.95
C SER A 43 7.35 -5.72 8.44
N GLU A 44 6.65 -4.63 8.74
CA GLU A 44 7.06 -3.28 8.33
C GLU A 44 8.42 -2.87 8.92
N ASN A 45 8.65 -3.16 10.21
CA ASN A 45 9.91 -2.84 10.88
C ASN A 45 11.12 -3.59 10.29
N LEU A 46 10.91 -4.81 9.76
CA LEU A 46 11.97 -5.57 9.11
C LEU A 46 12.43 -4.91 7.80
N LEU A 47 11.50 -4.31 7.05
CA LEU A 47 11.81 -3.72 5.76
C LEU A 47 12.54 -2.37 5.85
N LYS A 48 12.23 -1.55 6.84
CA LYS A 48 12.63 -0.12 6.83
C LYS A 48 13.78 0.23 7.75
N GLY A 49 13.84 -0.34 8.93
CA GLY A 49 14.71 0.19 9.99
C GLY A 49 14.31 1.63 10.38
N ASN A 50 15.10 2.26 11.29
CA ASN A 50 14.89 3.65 11.65
C ASN A 50 15.40 4.61 10.57
N THR A 51 16.49 4.24 9.92
CA THR A 51 17.08 4.96 8.79
C THR A 51 17.66 3.96 7.79
N SER A 52 17.67 4.33 6.51
CA SER A 52 18.37 3.54 5.49
C SER A 52 18.96 4.42 4.39
N GLU A 53 20.06 3.94 3.79
CA GLU A 53 20.58 4.43 2.52
C GLU A 53 20.83 3.24 1.60
N GLY A 54 20.56 3.40 0.32
CA GLY A 54 20.77 2.30 -0.61
C GLY A 54 20.80 2.72 -2.06
N THR A 55 21.29 1.80 -2.90
CA THR A 55 21.21 1.88 -4.35
C THR A 55 20.23 0.83 -4.84
N PHE A 56 19.32 1.26 -5.69
CA PHE A 56 18.24 0.45 -6.25
C PHE A 56 18.29 0.52 -7.77
N LYS A 57 17.87 -0.56 -8.39
CA LYS A 57 17.64 -0.63 -9.83
C LYS A 57 16.14 -0.86 -10.04
N MET A 58 15.49 0.02 -10.78
CA MET A 58 14.09 -0.10 -11.15
C MET A 58 13.98 -0.36 -12.65
N THR A 59 13.29 -1.44 -13.04
CA THR A 59 13.01 -1.76 -14.43
C THR A 59 11.50 -1.70 -14.65
N VAL A 60 11.07 -0.74 -15.46
CA VAL A 60 9.68 -0.60 -15.91
C VAL A 60 9.53 -1.38 -17.20
N VAL A 61 8.63 -2.35 -17.22
CA VAL A 61 8.33 -3.22 -18.36
C VAL A 61 6.93 -2.91 -18.87
N THR A 62 6.82 -2.70 -20.17
CA THR A 62 5.55 -2.51 -20.87
C THR A 62 5.54 -3.37 -22.13
N PRO A 63 4.40 -3.57 -22.80
CA PRO A 63 4.37 -4.29 -24.09
C PRO A 63 5.24 -3.65 -25.18
N ASP A 64 5.51 -2.35 -25.08
CA ASP A 64 6.18 -1.57 -26.13
C ASP A 64 7.67 -1.33 -25.85
N TYR A 65 8.08 -1.27 -24.58
CA TYR A 65 9.46 -0.96 -24.19
C TYR A 65 9.77 -1.36 -22.75
N ASP A 66 11.04 -1.57 -22.48
CA ASP A 66 11.61 -1.66 -21.16
C ASP A 66 12.48 -0.43 -20.86
N ARG A 67 12.40 0.07 -19.63
CA ARG A 67 13.22 1.18 -19.18
C ARG A 67 13.80 0.90 -17.80
N THR A 68 15.13 1.03 -17.69
CA THR A 68 15.83 0.81 -16.41
C THR A 68 16.38 2.11 -15.85
N LEU A 69 16.13 2.34 -14.58
CA LEU A 69 16.69 3.43 -13.77
C LEU A 69 17.59 2.85 -12.68
N THR A 70 18.72 3.49 -12.40
CA THR A 70 19.47 3.28 -11.16
C THR A 70 19.31 4.51 -10.29
N MET A 71 19.08 4.32 -9.01
CA MET A 71 18.82 5.42 -8.09
C MET A 71 19.51 5.20 -6.75
N GLU A 72 19.90 6.27 -6.10
CA GLU A 72 20.28 6.29 -4.70
C GLU A 72 19.13 6.84 -3.86
N SER A 73 18.94 6.30 -2.66
CA SER A 73 17.91 6.79 -1.76
C SER A 73 18.39 6.83 -0.31
N TRP A 74 17.84 7.79 0.42
CA TRP A 74 18.02 7.99 1.87
C TRP A 74 16.65 8.11 2.51
N TRP A 75 16.44 7.41 3.63
CA TRP A 75 15.19 7.37 4.34
C TRP A 75 15.37 7.56 5.84
N VAL A 76 14.45 8.26 6.48
CA VAL A 76 14.28 8.34 7.94
C VAL A 76 12.86 7.85 8.24
N GLY A 77 12.76 6.57 8.61
CA GLY A 77 11.48 5.92 8.82
C GLY A 77 10.50 6.20 7.68
N ASN A 78 9.30 6.63 8.06
CA ASN A 78 8.25 7.06 7.13
C ASN A 78 8.18 8.58 6.96
N GLU A 79 9.06 9.33 7.64
CA GLU A 79 8.96 10.78 7.73
C GLU A 79 9.68 11.51 6.60
N LYS A 80 10.84 11.01 6.18
CA LYS A 80 11.66 11.71 5.19
C LYS A 80 12.27 10.74 4.20
N ALA A 81 12.29 11.13 2.94
CA ALA A 81 13.04 10.45 1.90
C ALA A 81 13.65 11.44 0.91
N LEU A 82 14.84 11.14 0.43
CA LEU A 82 15.41 11.73 -0.77
C LEU A 82 15.82 10.59 -1.71
N ILE A 83 15.33 10.65 -2.95
CA ILE A 83 15.66 9.70 -4.01
C ILE A 83 16.31 10.48 -5.14
N VAL A 84 17.45 10.01 -5.66
CA VAL A 84 18.21 10.63 -6.74
C VAL A 84 18.35 9.61 -7.86
N ILE A 85 17.93 9.96 -9.06
CA ILE A 85 18.14 9.12 -10.25
C ILE A 85 19.58 9.34 -10.74
N GLU A 86 20.34 8.25 -10.86
CA GLU A 86 21.73 8.23 -11.31
C GLU A 86 21.85 7.86 -12.79
N THR A 87 21.02 6.96 -13.27
CA THR A 87 20.98 6.55 -14.67
C THR A 87 19.54 6.33 -15.15
N PRO A 88 19.26 6.45 -16.46
CA PRO A 88 20.15 6.83 -17.57
C PRO A 88 20.49 8.33 -17.57
N LYS A 89 21.52 8.72 -18.32
CA LYS A 89 22.02 10.10 -18.38
C LYS A 89 20.94 11.17 -18.62
N ARG A 90 19.90 10.81 -19.38
CA ARG A 90 18.77 11.71 -19.69
C ARG A 90 17.96 12.08 -18.44
N GLU A 91 17.92 11.20 -17.46
CA GLU A 91 17.11 11.34 -16.24
C GLU A 91 17.97 11.55 -14.97
N ALA A 92 19.30 11.37 -15.13
CA ALA A 92 20.25 11.54 -14.04
C ALA A 92 20.17 12.95 -13.43
N GLY A 93 20.09 13.01 -12.10
CA GLY A 93 19.92 14.24 -11.34
C GLY A 93 18.47 14.68 -11.14
N ASN A 94 17.46 13.99 -11.70
CA ASN A 94 16.09 14.13 -11.24
C ASN A 94 15.99 13.58 -9.81
N LYS A 95 15.26 14.29 -8.96
CA LYS A 95 15.17 13.93 -7.53
C LYS A 95 13.73 13.97 -7.04
N THR A 96 13.45 13.15 -6.03
CA THR A 96 12.21 13.15 -5.30
C THR A 96 12.53 13.38 -3.81
N LEU A 97 11.91 14.40 -3.21
CA LEU A 97 11.97 14.69 -1.78
C LEU A 97 10.60 14.44 -1.15
N LYS A 98 10.58 13.65 -0.08
CA LYS A 98 9.42 13.45 0.78
C LYS A 98 9.71 14.03 2.17
N ILE A 99 8.75 14.78 2.73
CA ILE A 99 8.76 15.25 4.11
C ILE A 99 7.33 15.10 4.67
N GLY A 100 7.15 14.24 5.65
CA GLY A 100 5.82 13.86 6.13
C GLY A 100 4.97 13.29 4.99
N ASN A 101 3.79 13.86 4.77
CA ASN A 101 2.86 13.47 3.71
C ASN A 101 2.99 14.32 2.43
N GLU A 102 4.02 15.13 2.35
CA GLU A 102 4.26 15.98 1.20
C GLU A 102 5.43 15.48 0.35
N MET A 103 5.31 15.68 -0.97
CA MET A 103 6.30 15.26 -1.94
C MET A 103 6.61 16.37 -2.93
N TRP A 104 7.89 16.47 -3.30
CA TRP A 104 8.37 17.35 -4.36
C TRP A 104 9.26 16.56 -5.33
N MET A 105 9.15 16.91 -6.59
CA MET A 105 10.01 16.40 -7.65
C MET A 105 10.83 17.54 -8.22
N TYR A 106 12.14 17.34 -8.35
CA TYR A 106 13.04 18.22 -9.06
C TYR A 106 13.42 17.61 -10.42
N LEU A 107 13.18 18.37 -11.48
CA LEU A 107 13.51 18.00 -12.84
C LEU A 107 14.77 18.76 -13.25
N LYS A 108 15.90 18.07 -13.32
CA LYS A 108 17.22 18.66 -13.59
C LYS A 108 17.28 19.40 -14.93
N ASN A 109 16.66 18.84 -15.97
CA ASN A 109 16.72 19.41 -17.33
C ASN A 109 16.07 20.79 -17.45
N THR A 110 15.10 21.09 -16.60
CA THR A 110 14.37 22.36 -16.57
C THR A 110 14.64 23.16 -15.30
N GLU A 111 15.47 22.61 -14.38
CA GLU A 111 15.78 23.18 -13.06
C GLU A 111 14.49 23.57 -12.29
N THR A 112 13.45 22.75 -12.42
CA THR A 112 12.12 23.04 -11.88
C THR A 112 11.80 22.11 -10.72
N THR A 113 11.41 22.69 -9.58
CA THR A 113 10.84 21.98 -8.42
C THR A 113 9.33 22.03 -8.49
N ILE A 114 8.68 20.86 -8.45
CA ILE A 114 7.22 20.71 -8.51
C ILE A 114 6.77 20.05 -7.21
N LYS A 115 5.87 20.70 -6.47
CA LYS A 115 5.15 20.04 -5.37
C LYS A 115 4.07 19.14 -5.96
N ILE A 116 4.00 17.88 -5.54
CA ILE A 116 2.97 16.95 -5.98
C ILE A 116 1.69 17.21 -5.19
N PRO A 117 0.62 17.70 -5.83
CA PRO A 117 -0.64 17.95 -5.14
C PRO A 117 -1.38 16.63 -4.82
N PRO A 118 -2.32 16.62 -3.85
CA PRO A 118 -3.09 15.42 -3.49
C PRO A 118 -3.78 14.74 -4.69
N SER A 119 -4.25 15.51 -5.67
CA SER A 119 -4.90 15.00 -6.90
C SER A 119 -3.96 14.22 -7.83
N MET A 120 -2.63 14.32 -7.63
CA MET A 120 -1.63 13.61 -8.41
C MET A 120 -0.98 12.44 -7.64
N MET A 121 -1.42 12.15 -6.41
CA MET A 121 -0.82 11.08 -5.61
C MET A 121 -1.00 9.70 -6.26
N LEU A 122 -2.11 9.45 -6.94
CA LEU A 122 -2.33 8.19 -7.67
C LEU A 122 -1.66 8.11 -9.04
N GLN A 123 -1.00 9.17 -9.47
CA GLN A 123 -0.27 9.12 -10.73
C GLN A 123 1.02 8.32 -10.56
N SER A 124 1.43 7.73 -11.66
CA SER A 124 2.66 6.96 -11.79
C SER A 124 3.89 7.79 -11.35
N TRP A 125 4.67 7.25 -10.43
CA TRP A 125 5.95 7.82 -10.06
C TRP A 125 7.01 7.44 -11.10
N ASN A 126 7.59 8.46 -11.74
CA ASN A 126 8.59 8.27 -12.80
C ASN A 126 8.19 7.27 -13.89
N GLY A 127 6.89 7.19 -14.23
CA GLY A 127 6.39 6.30 -15.28
C GLY A 127 6.40 4.80 -14.93
N SER A 128 6.58 4.45 -13.66
CA SER A 128 6.51 3.08 -13.13
C SER A 128 5.08 2.70 -12.75
N ASP A 129 4.86 1.46 -12.35
CA ASP A 129 3.59 1.00 -11.75
C ASP A 129 3.48 1.35 -10.26
N PHE A 130 4.54 1.89 -9.67
CA PHE A 130 4.46 2.59 -8.37
C PHE A 130 3.84 3.97 -8.56
N THR A 131 2.99 4.37 -7.61
CA THR A 131 2.39 5.70 -7.57
C THR A 131 3.18 6.64 -6.65
N ASN A 132 2.93 7.94 -6.73
CA ASN A 132 3.47 8.88 -5.76
C ASN A 132 2.98 8.56 -4.33
N ASP A 133 1.77 8.03 -4.20
CA ASP A 133 1.17 7.62 -2.93
C ASP A 133 1.94 6.47 -2.27
N ASP A 134 2.42 5.51 -3.02
CA ASP A 134 3.22 4.40 -2.50
C ASP A 134 4.48 4.88 -1.77
N LEU A 135 5.14 5.90 -2.31
CA LEU A 135 6.33 6.48 -1.69
C LEU A 135 6.00 7.28 -0.41
N VAL A 136 4.78 7.79 -0.30
CA VAL A 136 4.35 8.63 0.82
C VAL A 136 3.69 7.81 1.92
N ARG A 137 2.85 6.83 1.57
CA ARG A 137 1.89 6.20 2.49
C ARG A 137 1.99 4.71 2.67
N GLU A 138 2.59 3.96 1.73
CA GLU A 138 2.63 2.48 1.81
C GLU A 138 3.20 1.94 3.13
N SER A 139 3.82 2.79 3.88
CA SER A 139 4.46 2.48 5.14
C SER A 139 3.60 2.69 6.39
N ASN A 140 2.33 2.96 6.26
CA ASN A 140 1.43 3.24 7.38
C ASN A 140 0.28 2.23 7.47
N LEU A 141 0.49 0.96 7.04
CA LEU A 141 -0.56 -0.06 7.05
C LEU A 141 -1.15 -0.25 8.44
N ALA A 142 -0.30 -0.28 9.47
CA ALA A 142 -0.75 -0.41 10.85
C ALA A 142 -1.58 0.79 11.34
N LYS A 143 -1.31 1.99 10.84
CA LYS A 143 -1.98 3.22 11.25
C LYS A 143 -3.30 3.45 10.53
N ASP A 144 -3.31 3.23 9.22
CA ASP A 144 -4.38 3.70 8.33
C ASP A 144 -5.44 2.63 8.05
N TYR A 145 -5.17 1.36 8.39
CA TYR A 145 -6.07 0.24 8.16
C TYR A 145 -6.43 -0.49 9.46
N PHE A 146 -7.62 -1.09 9.50
CA PHE A 146 -7.93 -2.19 10.40
C PHE A 146 -7.34 -3.47 9.84
N GLN A 147 -6.76 -4.32 10.70
CA GLN A 147 -6.05 -5.52 10.29
C GLN A 147 -6.70 -6.76 10.88
N LYS A 148 -6.94 -7.77 10.05
CA LYS A 148 -7.54 -9.04 10.46
C LYS A 148 -6.86 -10.21 9.77
N VAL A 149 -6.40 -11.20 10.53
CA VAL A 149 -5.98 -12.49 9.94
C VAL A 149 -7.23 -13.21 9.46
N VAL A 150 -7.33 -13.42 8.14
CA VAL A 150 -8.49 -14.05 7.50
C VAL A 150 -8.22 -15.49 7.05
N GLY A 151 -6.98 -15.93 7.11
CA GLY A 151 -6.59 -17.28 6.74
C GLY A 151 -5.09 -17.46 6.65
N GLU A 152 -4.74 -18.61 6.09
CA GLU A 152 -3.37 -18.99 5.81
C GLU A 152 -3.31 -19.53 4.37
N GLU A 153 -2.31 -19.10 3.64
CA GLU A 153 -2.08 -19.55 2.26
C GLU A 153 -0.59 -19.79 2.05
N GLU A 154 -0.27 -20.63 1.09
CA GLU A 154 1.11 -20.88 0.67
C GLU A 154 1.44 -19.96 -0.52
N ILE A 155 2.51 -19.18 -0.40
CA ILE A 155 3.05 -18.34 -1.47
C ILE A 155 4.45 -18.86 -1.80
N GLU A 156 4.66 -19.31 -3.02
CA GLU A 156 5.94 -19.89 -3.49
C GLU A 156 6.50 -20.98 -2.57
N GLY A 157 5.64 -21.86 -2.04
CA GLY A 157 6.03 -22.96 -1.14
C GLY A 157 6.25 -22.55 0.31
N GLU A 158 5.94 -21.30 0.68
CA GLU A 158 6.10 -20.77 2.04
C GLU A 158 4.76 -20.50 2.71
N PRO A 159 4.49 -21.06 3.89
CA PRO A 159 3.29 -20.77 4.66
C PRO A 159 3.25 -19.30 5.08
N CYS A 160 2.14 -18.63 4.78
CA CYS A 160 1.92 -17.22 5.07
C CYS A 160 0.60 -17.02 5.82
N TRP A 161 0.57 -16.04 6.73
CA TRP A 161 -0.70 -15.46 7.16
C TRP A 161 -1.26 -14.61 6.03
N LYS A 162 -2.55 -14.76 5.74
CA LYS A 162 -3.31 -13.84 4.90
C LYS A 162 -4.02 -12.83 5.79
N ILE A 163 -3.68 -11.57 5.64
CA ILE A 163 -4.20 -10.48 6.45
C ILE A 163 -5.02 -9.55 5.56
N GLU A 164 -6.27 -9.33 5.93
CA GLU A 164 -7.14 -8.34 5.33
C GLU A 164 -6.91 -6.99 6.00
N LEU A 165 -6.85 -5.95 5.20
CA LEU A 165 -6.59 -4.58 5.59
C LEU A 165 -7.74 -3.72 5.06
N ASP A 166 -8.65 -3.29 5.94
CA ASP A 166 -9.76 -2.39 5.62
C ASP A 166 -9.41 -0.96 6.02
N PRO A 167 -9.65 0.04 5.17
CA PRO A 167 -9.37 1.44 5.48
C PRO A 167 -10.09 1.88 6.74
N LYS A 168 -9.39 2.59 7.63
CA LYS A 168 -10.04 3.25 8.76
C LYS A 168 -10.86 4.45 8.27
N PRO A 169 -11.95 4.81 8.95
CA PRO A 169 -12.67 6.05 8.67
C PRO A 169 -11.69 7.23 8.68
N ASP A 170 -11.80 8.12 7.71
CA ASP A 170 -10.96 9.31 7.55
C ASP A 170 -9.46 9.03 7.27
N ALA A 171 -9.06 7.76 7.07
CA ALA A 171 -7.72 7.47 6.61
C ALA A 171 -7.51 8.04 5.19
N PRO A 172 -6.41 8.77 4.97
CA PRO A 172 -6.16 9.40 3.67
C PRO A 172 -5.63 8.39 2.64
N VAL A 173 -6.28 7.24 2.52
CA VAL A 173 -5.91 6.14 1.63
C VAL A 173 -6.84 6.08 0.41
N VAL A 174 -6.40 5.38 -0.62
CA VAL A 174 -7.07 5.35 -1.93
C VAL A 174 -7.56 3.96 -2.32
N TRP A 175 -7.14 2.95 -1.58
CA TRP A 175 -7.52 1.57 -1.82
C TRP A 175 -8.74 1.21 -0.98
N GLY A 176 -9.72 0.53 -1.59
CA GLY A 176 -10.90 0.04 -0.90
C GLY A 176 -10.58 -1.09 0.08
N LYS A 177 -9.58 -1.91 -0.26
CA LYS A 177 -9.10 -3.04 0.56
C LYS A 177 -7.71 -3.47 0.11
N LEU A 178 -6.93 -4.03 1.03
CA LEU A 178 -5.71 -4.75 0.70
C LEU A 178 -5.75 -6.16 1.28
N TYR A 179 -5.07 -7.10 0.63
CA TYR A 179 -4.67 -8.36 1.25
C TYR A 179 -3.15 -8.42 1.32
N TYR A 180 -2.63 -8.82 2.47
CA TYR A 180 -1.20 -8.87 2.74
C TYR A 180 -0.79 -10.25 3.23
N TRP A 181 0.13 -10.89 2.51
CA TRP A 181 0.67 -12.19 2.88
C TRP A 181 2.02 -12.00 3.56
N VAL A 182 2.11 -12.46 4.80
CA VAL A 182 3.32 -12.39 5.63
C VAL A 182 3.77 -13.80 5.95
N ARG A 183 5.03 -14.10 5.65
CA ARG A 183 5.64 -15.41 5.86
C ARG A 183 5.73 -15.73 7.34
N LYS A 184 5.25 -16.92 7.73
CA LYS A 184 5.22 -17.33 9.14
C LYS A 184 6.60 -17.53 9.76
N LYS A 185 7.57 -18.02 8.98
CA LYS A 185 8.90 -18.35 9.49
C LYS A 185 9.75 -17.15 9.89
N ASP A 186 9.58 -15.99 9.25
CA ASP A 186 10.48 -14.85 9.41
C ASP A 186 9.78 -13.48 9.36
N TYR A 187 8.45 -13.44 9.27
CA TYR A 187 7.62 -12.23 9.20
C TYR A 187 7.93 -11.32 8.01
N LEU A 188 8.62 -11.83 6.99
CA LEU A 188 8.85 -11.06 5.79
C LEU A 188 7.61 -11.08 4.89
N PRO A 189 7.33 -9.98 4.16
CA PRO A 189 6.24 -9.95 3.20
C PRO A 189 6.49 -10.96 2.08
N ALA A 190 5.42 -11.55 1.55
CA ALA A 190 5.46 -12.40 0.37
C ALA A 190 4.68 -11.78 -0.79
N ARG A 191 3.53 -11.19 -0.51
CA ARG A 191 2.66 -10.57 -1.50
C ARG A 191 1.76 -9.51 -0.85
N ILE A 192 1.37 -8.49 -1.62
CA ILE A 192 0.29 -7.57 -1.26
C ILE A 192 -0.59 -7.33 -2.49
N GLU A 193 -1.89 -7.37 -2.34
CA GLU A 193 -2.88 -7.10 -3.38
C GLU A 193 -3.67 -5.84 -3.06
N TYR A 194 -3.92 -5.02 -4.08
CA TYR A 194 -4.59 -3.73 -3.97
C TYR A 194 -5.91 -3.75 -4.71
N TYR A 195 -7.01 -3.59 -3.99
CA TYR A 195 -8.37 -3.59 -4.51
C TYR A 195 -8.96 -2.19 -4.50
N ASP A 196 -9.73 -1.86 -5.52
CA ASP A 196 -10.50 -0.62 -5.56
C ASP A 196 -11.77 -0.70 -4.68
N GLU A 197 -12.54 0.39 -4.62
CA GLU A 197 -13.81 0.48 -3.88
C GLU A 197 -14.91 -0.48 -4.41
N LYS A 198 -14.69 -1.12 -5.56
CA LYS A 198 -15.60 -2.08 -6.19
C LYS A 198 -15.12 -3.53 -6.07
N ASP A 199 -14.21 -3.80 -5.14
CA ASP A 199 -13.57 -5.10 -4.95
C ASP A 199 -12.89 -5.67 -6.21
N LYS A 200 -12.42 -4.80 -7.12
CA LYS A 200 -11.65 -5.23 -8.28
C LYS A 200 -10.15 -5.17 -7.94
N LEU A 201 -9.44 -6.27 -8.16
CA LEU A 201 -7.98 -6.29 -8.10
C LEU A 201 -7.42 -5.34 -9.18
N VAL A 202 -6.65 -4.35 -8.75
CA VAL A 202 -6.05 -3.32 -9.62
C VAL A 202 -4.60 -3.64 -9.91
N ARG A 203 -3.86 -4.03 -8.88
CA ARG A 203 -2.45 -4.40 -8.95
C ARG A 203 -2.05 -5.26 -7.75
N HIS A 204 -0.92 -5.93 -7.85
CA HIS A 204 -0.32 -6.62 -6.72
C HIS A 204 1.20 -6.46 -6.74
N MET A 205 1.80 -6.61 -5.57
CA MET A 205 3.25 -6.62 -5.42
C MET A 205 3.70 -7.98 -4.90
N GLU A 206 4.71 -8.54 -5.52
CA GLU A 206 5.38 -9.76 -5.12
C GLU A 206 6.77 -9.45 -4.56
N TYR A 207 7.17 -10.18 -3.52
CA TYR A 207 8.45 -10.04 -2.87
C TYR A 207 9.27 -11.31 -3.06
N SER A 208 10.46 -11.17 -3.60
CA SER A 208 11.32 -12.31 -3.93
C SER A 208 12.79 -12.07 -3.61
N LYS A 209 13.64 -13.05 -3.92
CA LYS A 209 15.11 -12.98 -3.77
C LYS A 209 15.54 -12.55 -2.36
N TYR A 210 14.94 -13.16 -1.33
CA TYR A 210 15.24 -12.85 0.08
C TYR A 210 16.72 -13.07 0.38
N GLN A 211 17.41 -12.01 0.78
CA GLN A 211 18.84 -12.03 1.06
C GLN A 211 19.21 -11.16 2.27
N VAL A 212 20.45 -11.30 2.75
CA VAL A 212 20.92 -10.58 3.92
C VAL A 212 21.68 -9.34 3.52
N PHE A 213 21.20 -8.18 3.97
CA PHE A 213 21.88 -6.90 3.86
C PHE A 213 22.33 -6.45 5.26
N GLY A 214 23.62 -6.51 5.50
CA GLY A 214 24.18 -6.26 6.84
C GLY A 214 23.70 -7.31 7.86
N LYS A 215 22.83 -6.91 8.78
CA LYS A 215 22.24 -7.79 9.80
C LYS A 215 20.77 -8.14 9.54
N ARG A 216 20.17 -7.62 8.47
CA ARG A 216 18.75 -7.79 8.15
C ARG A 216 18.57 -8.67 6.93
N LYS A 217 17.69 -9.66 7.03
CA LYS A 217 17.17 -10.40 5.89
C LYS A 217 15.92 -9.67 5.39
N ILE A 218 15.89 -9.34 4.11
CA ILE A 218 14.76 -8.69 3.44
C ILE A 218 14.60 -9.22 2.01
N PRO A 219 13.43 -9.02 1.35
CA PRO A 219 13.31 -9.27 -0.08
C PRO A 219 14.30 -8.40 -0.85
N GLY A 220 15.05 -8.99 -1.76
CA GLY A 220 15.98 -8.27 -2.63
C GLY A 220 15.33 -7.73 -3.89
N GLU A 221 14.12 -8.20 -4.22
CA GLU A 221 13.34 -7.76 -5.36
C GLU A 221 11.87 -7.61 -5.00
N TRP A 222 11.25 -6.54 -5.49
CA TRP A 222 9.86 -6.18 -5.34
C TRP A 222 9.29 -5.96 -6.75
N SER A 223 8.31 -6.76 -7.15
CA SER A 223 7.69 -6.68 -8.48
C SER A 223 6.26 -6.18 -8.34
N MET A 224 6.00 -4.95 -8.80
CA MET A 224 4.65 -4.39 -8.87
C MET A 224 4.03 -4.75 -10.21
N ILE A 225 3.02 -5.60 -10.20
CA ILE A 225 2.30 -6.07 -11.38
C ILE A 225 0.99 -5.30 -11.52
N ASN A 226 0.70 -4.78 -12.70
CA ASN A 226 -0.51 -4.03 -12.98
C ASN A 226 -1.61 -4.95 -13.55
N ASP A 227 -2.53 -5.42 -12.70
CA ASP A 227 -3.62 -6.32 -13.09
C ASP A 227 -4.66 -5.65 -14.00
N SER A 228 -4.69 -4.31 -14.01
CA SER A 228 -5.56 -3.53 -14.88
C SER A 228 -4.95 -3.26 -16.27
N LYS A 229 -3.63 -3.50 -16.44
CA LYS A 229 -2.90 -3.27 -17.70
C LYS A 229 -2.01 -4.47 -18.01
N PRO A 230 -2.52 -5.49 -18.71
CA PRO A 230 -1.74 -6.69 -19.04
C PRO A 230 -0.38 -6.36 -19.67
N GLY A 231 0.68 -7.05 -19.22
CA GLY A 231 2.04 -6.85 -19.69
C GLY A 231 2.78 -5.64 -19.08
N HIS A 232 2.15 -4.92 -18.16
CA HIS A 232 2.81 -3.85 -17.38
C HIS A 232 3.24 -4.36 -16.02
N HIS A 233 4.50 -4.20 -15.70
CA HIS A 233 5.03 -4.40 -14.34
C HIS A 233 6.28 -3.56 -14.12
N THR A 234 6.64 -3.38 -12.86
CA THR A 234 7.85 -2.68 -12.47
C THR A 234 8.58 -3.48 -11.41
N ASP A 235 9.83 -3.85 -11.70
CA ASP A 235 10.72 -4.54 -10.78
C ASP A 235 11.64 -3.53 -10.09
N LEU A 236 11.73 -3.61 -8.78
CA LEU A 236 12.67 -2.86 -7.96
C LEU A 236 13.65 -3.83 -7.30
N GLU A 237 14.91 -3.82 -7.75
CA GLU A 237 16.00 -4.64 -7.23
C GLU A 237 16.87 -3.83 -6.27
N ILE A 238 17.14 -4.37 -5.09
CA ILE A 238 18.05 -3.78 -4.11
C ILE A 238 19.48 -4.20 -4.45
N ILE A 239 20.30 -3.26 -4.93
CA ILE A 239 21.71 -3.51 -5.23
C ILE A 239 22.55 -3.51 -3.94
N LYS A 240 22.32 -2.53 -3.10
CA LYS A 240 22.93 -2.41 -1.77
C LYS A 240 22.03 -1.58 -0.86
N VAL A 241 22.02 -1.89 0.41
CA VAL A 241 21.33 -1.07 1.42
C VAL A 241 22.05 -1.19 2.76
N LYS A 242 22.06 -0.09 3.51
CA LYS A 242 22.52 -0.03 4.92
C LYS A 242 21.39 0.52 5.75
N PHE A 243 21.18 -0.09 6.90
CA PHE A 243 20.14 0.29 7.86
C PHE A 243 20.72 0.89 9.12
N ASP A 244 19.92 1.65 9.85
CA ASP A 244 20.19 2.20 11.18
C ASP A 244 21.49 3.02 11.24
N ILE A 245 21.76 3.76 10.15
CA ILE A 245 22.92 4.63 9.99
C ILE A 245 22.57 6.08 10.36
N LYS A 246 23.59 6.87 10.67
CA LYS A 246 23.40 8.30 10.89
C LYS A 246 23.30 9.05 9.58
N ILE A 247 22.12 9.61 9.29
CA ILE A 247 21.88 10.50 8.14
C ILE A 247 21.73 11.94 8.66
N ARG A 248 22.40 12.89 8.02
CA ARG A 248 22.27 14.30 8.38
C ARG A 248 20.90 14.82 7.96
N ASP A 249 20.22 15.54 8.82
CA ASP A 249 18.90 16.11 8.54
C ASP A 249 18.91 17.06 7.32
N SER A 250 20.01 17.77 7.10
CA SER A 250 20.21 18.62 5.90
C SER A 250 20.11 17.87 4.57
N ARG A 251 20.23 16.52 4.56
CA ARG A 251 20.03 15.70 3.37
C ARG A 251 18.60 15.84 2.82
N PHE A 252 17.63 16.07 3.69
CA PHE A 252 16.21 16.20 3.38
C PHE A 252 15.77 17.66 3.28
N SER A 253 16.46 18.44 2.47
CA SER A 253 16.22 19.88 2.33
C SER A 253 16.02 20.26 0.85
N PHE A 254 15.31 21.36 0.60
CA PHE A 254 15.18 21.92 -0.74
C PHE A 254 16.53 22.26 -1.36
N ARG A 255 17.52 22.66 -0.54
CA ARG A 255 18.87 22.89 -1.02
C ARG A 255 19.50 21.61 -1.61
N GLU A 256 19.31 20.46 -0.98
CA GLU A 256 19.80 19.18 -1.51
C GLU A 256 18.94 18.69 -2.69
N LEU A 257 17.65 18.98 -2.68
CA LEU A 257 16.75 18.69 -3.81
C LEU A 257 17.21 19.42 -5.09
N GLU A 258 17.49 20.71 -4.98
CA GLU A 258 17.82 21.60 -6.10
C GLU A 258 19.32 21.65 -6.42
N ARG A 259 20.15 21.07 -5.56
CA ARG A 259 21.60 21.03 -5.78
C ARG A 259 21.91 20.22 -7.03
N GLY A 260 22.55 20.86 -8.02
CA GLY A 260 23.12 20.18 -9.19
C GLY A 260 24.09 19.06 -8.75
N SER A 261 23.96 17.88 -9.33
CA SER A 261 24.93 16.79 -9.19
C SER A 261 26.11 17.01 -10.11
#